data_b0f8fdd305e7ed0597b7f7bbc232b511
#
_entry.id   b0f8fdd305e7ed0597b7f7bbc232b511
#
_cell.length_a   1.000
_cell.length_b   1.000
_cell.length_c   1.000
_cell.angle_alpha   90.00
_cell.angle_beta   90.00
_cell.angle_gamma   90.00
#
_symmetry.space_group_name_H-M   'P 1'
#
loop_
_entity.id
_entity.type
_entity.pdbx_description
1 polymer ?
#
loop_
_entity_poly.entity_id
_entity_poly.type
_entity_poly.pdbx_seq_one_letter_code
_entity_poly.pdbx_strand_id
1 'polypeptide(L)'
;MASPFSAAADAAWAKDPDWIVPILWRSEFRNALAGSIGQRSLTHEEASVITNLAEAMLDRKEFTVSTSAVLQLVSRSNCSAHDCEFVALAHSERVHLVTTDRQILRNFPQVAIS
;
A
#
# COMPACT_ATOMS: atom_id res chain seq x y z
N MET A 1 2.55 -1.75 2.01
CA MET A 1 1.31 -2.52 1.85
C MET A 1 0.90 -2.55 0.40
N ALA A 2 0.49 -3.72 -0.06
CA ALA A 2 -0.16 -3.81 -1.35
C ALA A 2 -1.44 -2.99 -1.33
N SER A 3 -1.98 -2.68 -2.50
CA SER A 3 -3.30 -2.09 -2.58
C SER A 3 -4.29 -2.96 -1.77
N PRO A 4 -5.12 -2.37 -0.88
CA PRO A 4 -6.15 -3.11 -0.15
C PRO A 4 -7.23 -3.70 -1.07
N PHE A 5 -7.14 -3.44 -2.35
CA PHE A 5 -8.08 -3.92 -3.36
C PHE A 5 -7.61 -5.21 -4.04
N SER A 6 -6.38 -5.69 -3.79
CA SER A 6 -5.92 -6.94 -4.38
C SER A 6 -6.45 -8.12 -3.57
N ALA A 7 -6.80 -9.21 -4.26
CA ALA A 7 -7.26 -10.42 -3.59
C ALA A 7 -6.18 -10.98 -2.65
N ALA A 8 -4.91 -10.86 -3.03
CA ALA A 8 -3.79 -11.31 -2.20
C ALA A 8 -3.71 -10.49 -0.91
N ALA A 9 -3.89 -9.16 -0.98
CA ALA A 9 -3.89 -8.29 0.18
C ALA A 9 -5.07 -8.59 1.10
N ASP A 10 -6.27 -8.82 0.53
CA ASP A 10 -7.47 -9.16 1.29
C ASP A 10 -7.28 -10.48 2.05
N ALA A 11 -6.71 -11.50 1.39
CA ALA A 11 -6.44 -12.78 2.01
C ALA A 11 -5.41 -12.66 3.13
N ALA A 12 -4.35 -11.88 2.92
CA ALA A 12 -3.33 -11.62 3.93
C ALA A 12 -3.89 -10.84 5.11
N TRP A 13 -4.77 -9.86 4.85
CA TRP A 13 -5.46 -9.09 5.88
C TRP A 13 -6.27 -10.00 6.80
N ALA A 14 -6.98 -10.96 6.23
CA ALA A 14 -7.78 -11.91 7.00
C ALA A 14 -6.92 -12.78 7.93
N LYS A 15 -5.67 -13.04 7.55
CA LYS A 15 -4.73 -13.85 8.35
C LYS A 15 -4.02 -13.05 9.43
N ASP A 16 -3.69 -11.80 9.14
CA ASP A 16 -2.95 -10.92 10.04
C ASP A 16 -3.54 -9.53 9.98
N PRO A 17 -4.36 -9.14 10.98
CA PRO A 17 -4.96 -7.82 11.01
C PRO A 17 -4.01 -6.69 11.45
N ASP A 18 -2.77 -7.01 11.82
CA ASP A 18 -1.80 -6.02 12.30
C ASP A 18 -1.02 -5.38 11.14
N TRP A 19 -1.76 -4.83 10.19
CA TRP A 19 -1.18 -4.12 9.06
C TRP A 19 -0.69 -2.74 9.44
N ILE A 20 0.44 -2.36 8.86
CA ILE A 20 0.94 -0.98 8.93
C ILE A 20 1.03 -0.44 7.50
N VAL A 21 0.93 0.87 7.37
CA VAL A 21 0.94 1.55 6.07
C VAL A 21 1.73 2.85 6.17
N PRO A 22 2.41 3.26 5.08
CA PRO A 22 2.91 4.62 4.99
C PRO A 22 1.73 5.57 4.80
N ILE A 23 1.87 6.81 5.21
CA ILE A 23 0.79 7.80 5.11
C ILE A 23 0.34 8.02 3.65
N LEU A 24 1.19 7.71 2.70
CA LEU A 24 0.90 7.74 1.27
C LEU A 24 -0.31 6.87 0.90
N TRP A 25 -0.65 5.86 1.71
CA TRP A 25 -1.78 4.96 1.39
C TRP A 25 -3.07 5.72 1.11
N ARG A 26 -3.25 6.88 1.76
CA ARG A 26 -4.45 7.69 1.58
C ARG A 26 -4.59 8.20 0.14
N SER A 27 -3.49 8.69 -0.44
CA SER A 27 -3.47 9.15 -1.82
C SER A 27 -3.66 8.02 -2.81
N GLU A 28 -2.99 6.89 -2.57
CA GLU A 28 -3.13 5.69 -3.41
C GLU A 28 -4.55 5.15 -3.37
N PHE A 29 -5.15 5.12 -2.18
CA PHE A 29 -6.52 4.68 -1.97
C PHE A 29 -7.51 5.56 -2.73
N ARG A 30 -7.37 6.88 -2.58
CA ARG A 30 -8.22 7.85 -3.28
C ARG A 30 -8.11 7.70 -4.79
N ASN A 31 -6.91 7.48 -5.29
CA ASN A 31 -6.68 7.29 -6.72
C ASN A 31 -7.37 6.04 -7.24
N ALA A 32 -7.32 4.94 -6.50
CA ALA A 32 -8.02 3.72 -6.87
C ALA A 32 -9.54 3.91 -6.87
N LEU A 33 -10.07 4.58 -5.85
CA LEU A 33 -11.51 4.89 -5.78
C LEU A 33 -11.94 5.81 -6.91
N ALA A 34 -11.13 6.81 -7.25
CA ALA A 34 -11.40 7.72 -8.37
C ALA A 34 -11.52 6.96 -9.68
N GLY A 35 -10.65 5.96 -9.91
CA GLY A 35 -10.75 5.10 -11.09
C GLY A 35 -12.06 4.32 -11.14
N SER A 36 -12.47 3.73 -10.01
CA SER A 36 -13.72 2.97 -9.92
C SER A 36 -14.95 3.85 -10.12
N ILE A 37 -14.94 5.07 -9.58
CA ILE A 37 -16.02 6.05 -9.80
C ILE A 37 -16.07 6.45 -11.27
N GLY A 38 -14.93 6.72 -11.88
CA GLY A 38 -14.85 7.07 -13.30
C GLY A 38 -15.36 5.97 -14.22
N GLN A 39 -15.16 4.71 -13.85
CA GLN A 39 -15.67 3.55 -14.58
C GLN A 39 -17.12 3.20 -14.22
N ARG A 40 -17.75 3.99 -13.35
CA ARG A 40 -19.12 3.80 -12.86
C ARG A 40 -19.36 2.45 -12.16
N SER A 41 -18.30 1.84 -11.66
CA SER A 41 -18.41 0.62 -10.85
C SER A 41 -18.63 0.91 -9.36
N LEU A 42 -18.53 2.18 -8.97
CA LEU A 42 -18.66 2.61 -7.59
C LEU A 42 -19.29 4.01 -7.55
N THR A 43 -20.23 4.23 -6.64
CA THR A 43 -20.81 5.55 -6.42
C THR A 43 -19.97 6.33 -5.40
N HIS A 44 -20.14 7.65 -5.37
CA HIS A 44 -19.47 8.51 -4.39
C HIS A 44 -19.85 8.09 -2.94
N GLU A 45 -21.10 7.77 -2.69
CA GLU A 45 -21.57 7.34 -1.38
C GLU A 45 -20.94 6.03 -0.95
N GLU A 46 -20.85 5.07 -1.86
CA GLU A 46 -20.16 3.80 -1.60
C GLU A 46 -18.69 4.01 -1.32
N ALA A 47 -18.02 4.87 -2.08
CA ALA A 47 -16.61 5.21 -1.88
C ALA A 47 -16.39 5.85 -0.51
N SER A 48 -17.30 6.71 -0.06
CA SER A 48 -17.22 7.35 1.26
C SER A 48 -17.32 6.33 2.38
N VAL A 49 -18.21 5.36 2.27
CA VAL A 49 -18.35 4.28 3.26
C VAL A 49 -17.06 3.45 3.31
N ILE A 50 -16.55 3.05 2.16
CA ILE A 50 -15.32 2.26 2.07
C ILE A 50 -14.14 3.03 2.69
N THR A 51 -14.02 4.33 2.40
CA THR A 51 -12.96 5.17 2.94
C THR A 51 -13.03 5.25 4.46
N ASN A 52 -14.23 5.46 5.01
CA ASN A 52 -14.41 5.53 6.46
C ASN A 52 -14.01 4.23 7.14
N LEU A 53 -14.36 3.09 6.55
CA LEU A 53 -13.98 1.77 7.06
C LEU A 53 -12.46 1.59 7.01
N ALA A 54 -11.82 1.94 5.90
CA ALA A 54 -10.38 1.81 5.74
C ALA A 54 -9.63 2.70 6.73
N GLU A 55 -10.07 3.93 6.93
CA GLU A 55 -9.45 4.86 7.89
C GLU A 55 -9.59 4.34 9.32
N ALA A 56 -10.74 3.76 9.66
CA ALA A 56 -10.94 3.18 10.99
C ALA A 56 -10.04 1.96 11.22
N MET A 57 -9.90 1.10 10.21
CA MET A 57 -9.05 -0.08 10.29
C MET A 57 -7.56 0.25 10.42
N LEU A 58 -7.13 1.34 9.80
CA LEU A 58 -5.73 1.75 9.78
C LEU A 58 -5.41 2.85 10.80
N ASP A 59 -6.33 3.16 11.69
CA ASP A 59 -6.11 4.13 12.76
C ASP A 59 -4.90 3.70 13.60
N ARG A 60 -3.99 4.65 13.86
CA ARG A 60 -2.74 4.43 14.61
C ARG A 60 -1.78 3.42 13.96
N LYS A 61 -2.00 3.08 12.70
CA LYS A 61 -1.15 2.16 11.93
C LYS A 61 -0.45 2.86 10.78
N GLU A 62 -0.54 4.17 10.72
CA GLU A 62 0.09 5.00 9.70
C GLU A 62 1.46 5.46 10.16
N PHE A 63 2.44 5.39 9.26
CA PHE A 63 3.81 5.76 9.54
C PHE A 63 4.35 6.69 8.47
N THR A 64 5.27 7.55 8.86
CA THR A 64 6.08 8.31 7.91
C THR A 64 7.37 7.55 7.65
N VAL A 65 7.96 7.75 6.48
CA VAL A 65 9.24 7.14 6.12
C VAL A 65 10.28 8.20 5.81
N SER A 66 11.54 7.83 6.02
CA SER A 66 12.67 8.72 5.73
C SER A 66 12.81 8.93 4.22
N THR A 67 12.93 10.17 3.77
CA THR A 67 13.20 10.50 2.37
C THR A 67 14.50 9.86 1.90
N SER A 68 15.52 9.87 2.73
CA SER A 68 16.80 9.25 2.42
C SER A 68 16.64 7.75 2.13
N ALA A 69 15.89 7.04 2.97
CA ALA A 69 15.63 5.61 2.78
C ALA A 69 14.90 5.35 1.46
N VAL A 70 13.89 6.16 1.14
CA VAL A 70 13.13 6.05 -0.11
C VAL A 70 14.07 6.26 -1.31
N LEU A 71 14.86 7.32 -1.29
CA LEU A 71 15.76 7.64 -2.41
C LEU A 71 16.83 6.60 -2.61
N GLN A 72 17.32 5.97 -1.55
CA GLN A 72 18.26 4.85 -1.67
C GLN A 72 17.64 3.69 -2.43
N LEU A 73 16.38 3.35 -2.14
CA LEU A 73 15.69 2.28 -2.83
C LEU A 73 15.39 2.63 -4.29
N VAL A 74 15.05 3.88 -4.56
CA VAL A 74 14.87 4.36 -5.95
C VAL A 74 16.16 4.18 -6.73
N SER A 75 17.32 4.49 -6.13
CA SER A 75 18.61 4.39 -6.82
C SER A 75 19.02 2.95 -7.14
N ARG A 76 18.44 1.96 -6.48
CA ARG A 76 18.76 0.54 -6.65
C ARG A 76 17.71 -0.25 -7.42
N SER A 77 16.68 0.42 -7.92
CA SER A 77 15.55 -0.28 -8.52
C SER A 77 14.98 0.50 -9.70
N ASN A 78 13.98 -0.09 -10.34
CA ASN A 78 13.20 0.60 -11.37
C ASN A 78 11.84 1.08 -10.82
N CYS A 79 11.69 1.06 -9.50
CA CYS A 79 10.45 1.43 -8.85
C CYS A 79 10.37 2.95 -8.64
N SER A 80 9.15 3.47 -8.62
CA SER A 80 8.90 4.88 -8.33
C SER A 80 9.18 5.20 -6.85
N ALA A 81 9.28 6.48 -6.52
CA ALA A 81 9.38 6.91 -5.13
C ALA A 81 8.14 6.50 -4.33
N HIS A 82 6.95 6.51 -4.93
CA HIS A 82 5.72 6.05 -4.29
C HIS A 82 5.83 4.56 -3.90
N ASP A 83 6.26 3.71 -4.83
CA ASP A 83 6.45 2.28 -4.56
C ASP A 83 7.50 2.06 -3.48
N CYS A 84 8.60 2.78 -3.56
CA CYS A 84 9.70 2.67 -2.60
C CYS A 84 9.32 3.16 -1.20
N GLU A 85 8.31 4.01 -1.07
CA GLU A 85 7.81 4.42 0.24
C GLU A 85 7.21 3.24 1.00
N PHE A 86 6.44 2.39 0.32
CA PHE A 86 5.91 1.15 0.90
C PHE A 86 7.03 0.16 1.25
N VAL A 87 8.01 0.01 0.36
CA VAL A 87 9.15 -0.88 0.59
C VAL A 87 10.01 -0.40 1.76
N ALA A 88 10.26 0.91 1.85
CA ALA A 88 11.03 1.51 2.93
C ALA A 88 10.38 1.25 4.29
N LEU A 89 9.06 1.41 4.38
CA LEU A 89 8.34 1.12 5.62
C LEU A 89 8.47 -0.34 6.01
N ALA A 90 8.21 -1.24 5.07
CA ALA A 90 8.30 -2.68 5.34
C ALA A 90 9.70 -3.07 5.81
N HIS A 91 10.73 -2.54 5.17
CA HIS A 91 12.11 -2.79 5.52
C HIS A 91 12.45 -2.25 6.92
N SER A 92 12.07 -1.01 7.22
CA SER A 92 12.40 -0.38 8.51
C SER A 92 11.69 -1.05 9.68
N GLU A 93 10.48 -1.54 9.47
CA GLU A 93 9.68 -2.19 10.50
C GLU A 93 9.86 -3.72 10.52
N ARG A 94 10.71 -4.24 9.63
CA ARG A 94 11.03 -5.68 9.53
C ARG A 94 9.81 -6.55 9.31
N VAL A 95 8.93 -6.09 8.43
CA VAL A 95 7.73 -6.82 8.02
C VAL A 95 7.76 -7.03 6.52
N HIS A 96 6.94 -7.95 6.03
CA HIS A 96 6.81 -8.16 4.60
C HIS A 96 5.81 -7.19 4.00
N LEU A 97 6.10 -6.76 2.77
CA LEU A 97 5.17 -6.01 1.94
C LEU A 97 4.39 -7.01 1.08
N VAL A 98 3.07 -7.03 1.22
CA VAL A 98 2.21 -7.86 0.37
C VAL A 98 1.80 -7.03 -0.84
N THR A 99 2.14 -7.50 -2.03
CA THR A 99 1.88 -6.75 -3.26
C THR A 99 1.66 -7.69 -4.43
N THR A 100 0.88 -7.23 -5.42
CA THR A 100 0.76 -7.88 -6.71
C THR A 100 1.61 -7.21 -7.79
N ASP A 101 2.29 -6.12 -7.44
CA ASP A 101 3.14 -5.39 -8.37
C ASP A 101 4.38 -6.20 -8.70
N ARG A 102 4.49 -6.61 -9.97
CA ARG A 102 5.59 -7.46 -10.42
C ARG A 102 6.94 -6.77 -10.35
N GLN A 103 6.97 -5.47 -10.54
CA GLN A 103 8.21 -4.69 -10.50
C GLN A 103 8.76 -4.64 -9.07
N ILE A 104 7.90 -4.43 -8.08
CA ILE A 104 8.28 -4.46 -6.67
C ILE A 104 8.75 -5.86 -6.28
N LEU A 105 7.99 -6.90 -6.65
CA LEU A 105 8.36 -8.28 -6.35
C LEU A 105 9.71 -8.65 -6.94
N ARG A 106 10.01 -8.20 -8.15
CA ARG A 106 11.24 -8.48 -8.85
C ARG A 106 12.44 -7.77 -8.23
N ASN A 107 12.27 -6.50 -7.84
CA ASN A 107 13.35 -5.68 -7.31
C ASN A 107 13.61 -5.91 -5.81
N PHE A 108 12.60 -6.32 -5.05
CA PHE A 108 12.70 -6.45 -3.60
C PHE A 108 12.17 -7.80 -3.10
N PRO A 109 12.74 -8.92 -3.59
CA PRO A 109 12.22 -10.26 -3.25
C PRO A 109 12.40 -10.64 -1.77
N GLN A 110 13.31 -10.01 -1.03
CA GLN A 110 13.48 -10.27 0.39
C GLN A 110 12.43 -9.56 1.24
N VAL A 111 11.79 -8.53 0.71
CA VAL A 111 10.81 -7.71 1.43
C VAL A 111 9.40 -7.97 0.93
N ALA A 112 9.23 -8.08 -0.38
CA ALA A 112 7.91 -8.17 -1.01
C ALA A 112 7.50 -9.62 -1.23
N ILE A 113 6.23 -9.92 -0.92
CA ILE A 113 5.60 -11.22 -1.18
C ILE A 113 4.24 -10.99 -1.86
N SER A 114 3.78 -11.99 -2.59
CA SER A 114 2.48 -11.94 -3.25
C SER A 114 1.38 -12.68 -2.49
#